data_354c7f492e4eda75eb1a58c6f076e882
#
_entry.id   354c7f492e4eda75eb1a58c6f076e882
#
_cell.length_a   1.000
_cell.length_b   1.000
_cell.length_c   1.000
_cell.angle_alpha   90.00
_cell.angle_beta   90.00
_cell.angle_gamma   90.00
#
_symmetry.space_group_name_H-M   'P 1'
#
loop_
_entity.id
_entity.type
_entity.pdbx_description
1 polymer ?
#
loop_
_entity_poly.entity_id
_entity_poly.type
_entity_poly.pdbx_seq_one_letter_code
_entity_poly.pdbx_strand_id
1 'polypeptide(L)'
;VLGQGASTSLQALINSDKARYLGKSVMDQFGNLPYLLKILDVKDMLSIQVHPNKRAAEEGFKKENALAIPLTAPNRNYKDDNHKPEMMVALSDFWLLHGFSPAIDQHLDAYGFLHGFKAIFQAEGIKGLYQQVMELPQEEVDRLIAPHIEVILPLYEAHQLPKSSPDFWAARAVHNFCGDGHFDRGIFSIYLFNILNLKPGEGIFQGAGMPHAYLEGQNIELMSNSDNVLRAGLTPKHVDIPELLANTAFVPTIAKIIPGSLNKTVQLYPCPIGDFSLTAYFLKAGEKMEFTVTSPSIFLMLNGEVQWKGNASADLEGAAAFFSTPGEKLLAEAIVDTNLFWAAVPGQ
;
A
#
# COMPACT_ATOMS: atom_id res chain seq x y z
N VAL A 1 18.07 16.95 -3.51
CA VAL A 1 18.15 18.28 -4.14
C VAL A 1 19.58 18.48 -4.62
N LEU A 2 19.79 18.49 -5.94
CA LEU A 2 21.07 18.79 -6.56
C LEU A 2 21.26 20.32 -6.56
N GLY A 3 21.78 20.87 -5.45
CA GLY A 3 22.48 22.16 -5.46
C GLY A 3 23.96 21.88 -5.36
N GLN A 4 24.81 22.72 -5.94
CA GLN A 4 26.25 22.69 -5.71
C GLN A 4 26.53 23.03 -4.22
N GLY A 5 26.54 21.96 -3.36
CA GLY A 5 26.71 22.12 -1.92
C GLY A 5 26.36 20.84 -1.16
N ALA A 6 26.37 20.86 0.16
CA ALA A 6 26.07 19.74 1.01
C ALA A 6 24.64 19.17 0.70
N SER A 7 24.50 17.85 0.57
CA SER A 7 23.20 17.20 0.38
C SER A 7 22.31 17.45 1.61
N THR A 8 21.06 17.85 1.39
CA THR A 8 20.05 17.99 2.44
C THR A 8 18.84 17.11 2.12
N SER A 9 18.15 16.63 3.16
CA SER A 9 16.91 15.89 2.94
C SER A 9 15.78 16.82 2.46
N LEU A 10 14.81 16.27 1.71
CA LEU A 10 13.62 17.02 1.30
C LEU A 10 12.87 17.58 2.52
N GLN A 11 12.78 16.79 3.60
CA GLN A 11 12.17 17.21 4.86
C GLN A 11 12.87 18.45 5.45
N ALA A 12 14.21 18.46 5.50
CA ALA A 12 14.97 19.60 6.01
C ALA A 12 14.81 20.83 5.10
N LEU A 13 14.76 20.62 3.78
CA LEU A 13 14.52 21.67 2.81
C LEU A 13 13.14 22.31 3.02
N ILE A 14 12.08 21.51 3.10
CA ILE A 14 10.70 21.98 3.34
C ILE A 14 10.64 22.74 4.67
N ASN A 15 11.26 22.21 5.73
CA ASN A 15 11.23 22.84 7.05
C ASN A 15 11.98 24.19 7.09
N SER A 16 12.92 24.44 6.18
CA SER A 16 13.63 25.72 6.11
C SER A 16 12.75 26.88 5.64
N ASP A 17 11.74 26.62 4.78
CA ASP A 17 10.78 27.62 4.30
C ASP A 17 9.51 26.91 3.79
N LYS A 18 8.62 26.57 4.73
CA LYS A 18 7.37 25.85 4.40
C LYS A 18 6.48 26.62 3.43
N ALA A 19 6.41 27.94 3.56
CA ALA A 19 5.58 28.77 2.71
C ALA A 19 6.02 28.70 1.24
N ARG A 20 7.34 28.72 1.02
CA ARG A 20 7.92 28.59 -0.32
C ARG A 20 7.73 27.21 -0.92
N TYR A 21 8.05 26.14 -0.15
CA TYR A 21 8.12 24.80 -0.68
C TYR A 21 6.76 24.09 -0.73
N LEU A 22 5.84 24.40 0.18
CA LEU A 22 4.49 23.82 0.20
C LEU A 22 3.44 24.70 -0.47
N GLY A 23 3.67 26.01 -0.52
CA GLY A 23 2.65 27.00 -0.81
C GLY A 23 1.72 27.23 0.38
N LYS A 24 1.05 28.40 0.41
CA LYS A 24 0.23 28.81 1.57
C LYS A 24 -0.90 27.82 1.86
N SER A 25 -1.62 27.37 0.83
CA SER A 25 -2.77 26.49 1.00
C SER A 25 -2.39 25.15 1.65
N VAL A 26 -1.37 24.46 1.12
CA VAL A 26 -0.91 23.17 1.65
C VAL A 26 -0.29 23.34 3.03
N MET A 27 0.46 24.42 3.25
CA MET A 27 1.01 24.72 4.57
C MET A 27 -0.08 24.93 5.62
N ASP A 28 -1.13 25.69 5.31
CA ASP A 28 -2.22 25.97 6.24
C ASP A 28 -3.07 24.73 6.52
N GLN A 29 -3.28 23.86 5.52
CA GLN A 29 -4.11 22.68 5.62
C GLN A 29 -3.39 21.49 6.28
N PHE A 30 -2.14 21.23 5.93
CA PHE A 30 -1.41 20.01 6.31
C PHE A 30 -0.17 20.29 7.18
N GLY A 31 0.40 21.48 7.12
CA GLY A 31 1.59 21.85 7.86
C GLY A 31 2.91 21.20 7.37
N ASN A 32 2.81 20.16 6.55
CA ASN A 32 3.92 19.39 5.95
C ASN A 32 3.52 18.91 4.56
N LEU A 33 4.46 18.25 3.84
CA LEU A 33 4.11 17.49 2.63
C LEU A 33 3.18 16.34 3.03
N PRO A 34 1.93 16.32 2.50
CA PRO A 34 0.92 15.39 3.04
C PRO A 34 1.02 13.97 2.48
N TYR A 35 2.01 13.67 1.65
CA TYR A 35 2.16 12.37 1.02
C TYR A 35 3.61 11.87 0.96
N LEU A 36 3.74 10.57 0.78
CA LEU A 36 4.98 9.86 0.46
C LEU A 36 4.82 9.11 -0.86
N LEU A 37 5.83 9.18 -1.71
CA LEU A 37 5.91 8.43 -2.97
C LEU A 37 7.06 7.43 -2.89
N LYS A 38 6.79 6.17 -3.24
CA LYS A 38 7.76 5.07 -3.17
C LYS A 38 7.71 4.22 -4.42
N ILE A 39 8.82 3.59 -4.75
CA ILE A 39 8.89 2.40 -5.60
C ILE A 39 9.14 1.22 -4.66
N LEU A 40 8.31 0.20 -4.73
CA LEU A 40 8.48 -1.03 -3.96
C LEU A 40 8.79 -2.20 -4.92
N ASP A 41 9.73 -3.03 -4.49
CA ASP A 41 10.07 -4.31 -5.13
C ASP A 41 9.80 -5.43 -4.12
N VAL A 42 8.62 -6.03 -4.25
CA VAL A 42 8.10 -7.02 -3.30
C VAL A 42 8.49 -8.41 -3.79
N LYS A 43 9.58 -8.93 -3.26
CA LYS A 43 10.03 -10.31 -3.51
C LYS A 43 9.33 -11.29 -2.57
N ASP A 44 9.26 -10.94 -1.30
CA ASP A 44 8.63 -11.75 -0.25
C ASP A 44 7.37 -11.06 0.27
N MET A 45 6.37 -11.85 0.65
CA MET A 45 5.07 -11.35 1.09
C MET A 45 5.22 -10.36 2.26
N LEU A 46 4.51 -9.24 2.18
CA LEU A 46 4.44 -8.27 3.28
C LEU A 46 3.30 -8.63 4.23
N SER A 47 3.38 -8.12 5.46
CA SER A 47 2.34 -8.35 6.47
C SER A 47 0.97 -7.85 6.01
N ILE A 48 -0.08 -8.54 6.44
CA ILE A 48 -1.45 -8.03 6.30
C ILE A 48 -1.60 -6.80 7.19
N GLN A 49 -2.17 -5.73 6.61
CA GLN A 49 -2.30 -4.41 7.22
C GLN A 49 -3.73 -3.89 7.12
N VAL A 50 -4.12 -3.12 8.13
CA VAL A 50 -5.30 -2.26 8.11
C VAL A 50 -4.85 -0.88 8.58
N HIS A 51 -5.32 0.17 7.91
CA HIS A 51 -5.03 1.55 8.31
C HIS A 51 -6.24 2.21 8.93
N PRO A 52 -6.07 2.93 10.05
CA PRO A 52 -7.15 3.65 10.69
C PRO A 52 -7.64 4.81 9.83
N ASN A 53 -8.91 5.21 9.97
CA ASN A 53 -9.36 6.50 9.45
C ASN A 53 -8.78 7.66 10.28
N LYS A 54 -8.93 8.91 9.79
CA LYS A 54 -8.32 10.09 10.44
C LYS A 54 -8.74 10.24 11.91
N ARG A 55 -10.02 10.07 12.21
CA ARG A 55 -10.55 10.18 13.57
C ARG A 55 -9.97 9.09 14.49
N ALA A 56 -9.95 7.85 14.04
CA ALA A 56 -9.38 6.75 14.82
C ALA A 56 -7.88 6.94 15.07
N ALA A 57 -7.14 7.47 14.08
CA ALA A 57 -5.73 7.79 14.22
C ALA A 57 -5.50 8.89 15.29
N GLU A 58 -6.28 9.97 15.28
CA GLU A 58 -6.20 11.05 16.26
C GLU A 58 -6.53 10.54 17.68
N GLU A 59 -7.62 9.80 17.84
CA GLU A 59 -8.04 9.22 19.11
C GLU A 59 -7.01 8.21 19.65
N GLY A 60 -6.53 7.31 18.79
CA GLY A 60 -5.54 6.28 19.13
C GLY A 60 -4.17 6.88 19.49
N PHE A 61 -3.67 7.83 18.70
CA PHE A 61 -2.43 8.53 19.00
C PHE A 61 -2.48 9.26 20.33
N LYS A 62 -3.59 9.98 20.61
CA LYS A 62 -3.81 10.65 21.88
C LYS A 62 -3.86 9.65 23.05
N LYS A 63 -4.57 8.52 22.90
CA LYS A 63 -4.69 7.46 23.90
C LYS A 63 -3.33 6.86 24.24
N GLU A 64 -2.54 6.46 23.24
CA GLU A 64 -1.22 5.85 23.45
C GLU A 64 -0.20 6.84 24.03
N ASN A 65 -0.29 8.14 23.70
CA ASN A 65 0.50 9.20 24.32
C ASN A 65 0.14 9.38 25.80
N ALA A 66 -1.16 9.34 26.16
CA ALA A 66 -1.60 9.43 27.54
C ALA A 66 -1.16 8.22 28.39
N LEU A 67 -1.01 7.05 27.76
CA LEU A 67 -0.44 5.85 28.38
C LEU A 67 1.09 5.85 28.40
N ALA A 68 1.75 6.91 27.92
CA ALA A 68 3.19 7.06 27.84
C ALA A 68 3.90 5.90 27.09
N ILE A 69 3.23 5.28 26.09
CA ILE A 69 3.83 4.25 25.24
C ILE A 69 4.81 4.95 24.29
N PRO A 70 6.12 4.60 24.31
CA PRO A 70 7.09 5.23 23.43
C PRO A 70 6.75 5.03 21.93
N LEU A 71 7.01 6.02 21.08
CA LEU A 71 6.79 5.90 19.62
C LEU A 71 7.56 4.74 18.97
N THR A 72 8.68 4.33 19.58
CA THR A 72 9.54 3.23 19.13
C THR A 72 9.16 1.88 19.73
N ALA A 73 8.18 1.82 20.63
CA ALA A 73 7.79 0.57 21.28
C ALA A 73 7.22 -0.43 20.25
N PRO A 74 7.54 -1.73 20.36
CA PRO A 74 7.06 -2.75 19.42
C PRO A 74 5.53 -2.87 19.37
N ASN A 75 4.86 -2.58 20.47
CA ASN A 75 3.40 -2.60 20.63
C ASN A 75 2.73 -1.23 20.42
N ARG A 76 3.45 -0.24 19.90
CA ARG A 76 2.89 1.06 19.53
C ARG A 76 2.19 0.96 18.19
N ASN A 77 0.86 1.14 18.15
CA ASN A 77 0.05 1.09 16.93
C ASN A 77 0.06 2.42 16.19
N TYR A 78 -0.10 3.54 16.93
CA TYR A 78 -0.25 4.88 16.37
C TYR A 78 1.04 5.67 16.51
N LYS A 79 1.76 5.85 15.37
CA LYS A 79 3.03 6.59 15.28
C LYS A 79 2.80 8.09 15.11
N ASP A 80 1.64 8.44 14.55
CA ASP A 80 1.17 9.79 14.28
C ASP A 80 -0.37 9.84 14.37
N ASP A 81 -0.95 11.02 14.23
CA ASP A 81 -2.38 11.28 14.29
C ASP A 81 -3.05 11.27 12.91
N ASN A 82 -2.38 10.72 11.87
CA ASN A 82 -2.87 10.80 10.51
C ASN A 82 -3.44 9.46 10.01
N HIS A 83 -4.35 9.54 9.04
CA HIS A 83 -4.80 8.40 8.27
C HIS A 83 -3.74 7.99 7.23
N LYS A 84 -3.89 6.77 6.66
CA LYS A 84 -2.94 6.25 5.69
C LYS A 84 -3.63 5.58 4.49
N PRO A 85 -4.49 6.31 3.74
CA PRO A 85 -4.92 5.81 2.45
C PRO A 85 -3.76 5.72 1.47
N GLU A 86 -3.84 4.75 0.56
CA GLU A 86 -2.78 4.43 -0.39
C GLU A 86 -3.34 4.25 -1.80
N MET A 87 -2.62 4.75 -2.79
CA MET A 87 -2.78 4.42 -4.20
C MET A 87 -1.58 3.60 -4.64
N MET A 88 -1.81 2.37 -5.11
CA MET A 88 -0.76 1.58 -5.73
C MET A 88 -0.98 1.47 -7.23
N VAL A 89 0.10 1.50 -8.01
CA VAL A 89 0.12 1.26 -9.45
C VAL A 89 1.15 0.17 -9.76
N ALA A 90 0.72 -0.91 -10.39
CA ALA A 90 1.59 -2.02 -10.74
C ALA A 90 2.59 -1.62 -11.83
N LEU A 91 3.86 -1.98 -11.66
CA LEU A 91 4.95 -1.83 -12.64
C LEU A 91 5.32 -3.16 -13.31
N SER A 92 4.96 -4.27 -12.66
CA SER A 92 5.06 -5.64 -13.18
C SER A 92 3.74 -6.37 -12.96
N ASP A 93 3.65 -7.65 -13.30
CA ASP A 93 2.58 -8.49 -12.73
C ASP A 93 2.66 -8.40 -11.21
N PHE A 94 1.59 -7.88 -10.59
CA PHE A 94 1.56 -7.59 -9.16
C PHE A 94 0.45 -8.34 -8.44
N TRP A 95 0.84 -9.13 -7.44
CA TRP A 95 -0.09 -9.91 -6.63
C TRP A 95 -0.31 -9.27 -5.26
N LEU A 96 -1.58 -9.20 -4.84
CA LEU A 96 -1.94 -8.63 -3.54
C LEU A 96 -3.20 -9.29 -2.98
N LEU A 97 -3.35 -9.22 -1.65
CA LEU A 97 -4.61 -9.42 -0.94
C LEU A 97 -5.33 -8.06 -0.82
N HIS A 98 -6.66 -8.03 -1.05
CA HIS A 98 -7.42 -6.79 -0.96
C HIS A 98 -8.87 -7.02 -0.54
N GLY A 99 -9.17 -6.72 0.71
CA GLY A 99 -10.51 -6.80 1.29
C GLY A 99 -11.08 -8.22 1.37
N PHE A 100 -12.16 -8.37 2.09
CA PHE A 100 -12.84 -9.64 2.24
C PHE A 100 -13.49 -10.10 0.93
N SER A 101 -13.27 -11.36 0.57
CA SER A 101 -13.85 -11.96 -0.63
C SER A 101 -15.39 -12.05 -0.51
N PRO A 102 -16.14 -11.72 -1.56
CA PRO A 102 -17.57 -12.01 -1.59
C PRO A 102 -17.89 -13.52 -1.65
N ALA A 103 -16.88 -14.35 -1.93
CA ALA A 103 -17.01 -15.81 -2.02
C ALA A 103 -16.66 -16.54 -0.71
N ILE A 104 -16.60 -15.84 0.44
CA ILE A 104 -16.25 -16.46 1.73
C ILE A 104 -17.09 -17.71 2.03
N ASP A 105 -18.41 -17.68 1.82
CA ASP A 105 -19.28 -18.84 2.08
C ASP A 105 -18.85 -20.06 1.27
N GLN A 106 -18.48 -19.85 0.00
CA GLN A 106 -17.96 -20.91 -0.86
C GLN A 106 -16.59 -21.42 -0.38
N HIS A 107 -15.72 -20.53 0.10
CA HIS A 107 -14.42 -20.92 0.66
C HIS A 107 -14.59 -21.72 1.96
N LEU A 108 -15.55 -21.35 2.81
CA LEU A 108 -15.87 -22.11 4.02
C LEU A 108 -16.35 -23.54 3.71
N ASP A 109 -16.98 -23.77 2.56
CA ASP A 109 -17.38 -25.11 2.11
C ASP A 109 -16.25 -25.87 1.39
N ALA A 110 -15.36 -25.17 0.70
CA ALA A 110 -14.32 -25.77 -0.12
C ALA A 110 -13.10 -26.26 0.68
N TYR A 111 -12.76 -25.56 1.76
CA TYR A 111 -11.54 -25.82 2.53
C TYR A 111 -11.87 -26.43 3.90
N GLY A 112 -11.51 -27.71 4.10
CA GLY A 112 -11.88 -28.50 5.29
C GLY A 112 -11.52 -27.83 6.62
N PHE A 113 -10.36 -27.17 6.70
CA PHE A 113 -9.92 -26.47 7.91
C PHE A 113 -10.77 -25.22 8.24
N LEU A 114 -11.57 -24.74 7.30
CA LEU A 114 -12.49 -23.60 7.48
C LEU A 114 -13.91 -24.03 7.86
N HIS A 115 -14.30 -25.32 7.70
CA HIS A 115 -15.67 -25.78 7.93
C HIS A 115 -16.22 -25.41 9.31
N GLY A 116 -15.38 -25.46 10.35
CA GLY A 116 -15.78 -25.14 11.73
C GLY A 116 -16.24 -23.69 11.94
N PHE A 117 -15.94 -22.79 11.00
CA PHE A 117 -16.29 -21.38 11.10
C PHE A 117 -17.62 -21.03 10.41
N LYS A 118 -18.25 -21.97 9.72
CA LYS A 118 -19.46 -21.69 8.94
C LYS A 118 -20.63 -21.24 9.82
N ALA A 119 -20.79 -21.83 10.99
CA ALA A 119 -21.86 -21.47 11.92
C ALA A 119 -21.74 -20.02 12.42
N ILE A 120 -20.55 -19.59 12.81
CA ILE A 120 -20.32 -18.20 13.26
C ILE A 120 -20.46 -17.21 12.10
N PHE A 121 -20.01 -17.57 10.89
CA PHE A 121 -20.21 -16.73 9.71
C PHE A 121 -21.70 -16.52 9.41
N GLN A 122 -22.52 -17.57 9.51
CA GLN A 122 -23.97 -17.47 9.30
C GLN A 122 -24.67 -16.64 10.39
N ALA A 123 -24.18 -16.71 11.62
CA ALA A 123 -24.78 -16.00 12.76
C ALA A 123 -24.35 -14.53 12.84
N GLU A 124 -23.07 -14.23 12.62
CA GLU A 124 -22.44 -12.92 12.90
C GLU A 124 -21.72 -12.32 11.69
N GLY A 125 -21.77 -12.97 10.53
CA GLY A 125 -21.15 -12.52 9.30
C GLY A 125 -19.62 -12.50 9.36
N ILE A 126 -19.03 -11.68 8.51
CA ILE A 126 -17.56 -11.56 8.36
C ILE A 126 -16.90 -11.17 9.68
N LYS A 127 -17.53 -10.28 10.45
CA LYS A 127 -16.96 -9.80 11.71
C LYS A 127 -16.78 -10.93 12.72
N GLY A 128 -17.83 -11.69 12.97
CA GLY A 128 -17.76 -12.82 13.91
C GLY A 128 -16.77 -13.88 13.46
N LEU A 129 -16.80 -14.24 12.18
CA LEU A 129 -15.82 -15.15 11.58
C LEU A 129 -14.39 -14.68 11.81
N TYR A 130 -14.06 -13.42 11.43
CA TYR A 130 -12.71 -12.92 11.48
C TYR A 130 -12.22 -12.73 12.91
N GLN A 131 -13.10 -12.28 13.81
CA GLN A 131 -12.81 -12.18 15.24
C GLN A 131 -12.45 -13.55 15.80
N GLN A 132 -13.26 -14.59 15.53
CA GLN A 132 -12.98 -15.95 15.99
C GLN A 132 -11.62 -16.45 15.49
N VAL A 133 -11.30 -16.23 14.21
CA VAL A 133 -10.00 -16.59 13.63
C VAL A 133 -8.85 -15.88 14.34
N MET A 134 -8.98 -14.58 14.55
CA MET A 134 -7.90 -13.78 15.17
C MET A 134 -7.70 -14.08 16.65
N GLU A 135 -8.74 -14.50 17.36
CA GLU A 135 -8.71 -14.85 18.79
C GLU A 135 -8.38 -16.32 19.08
N LEU A 136 -8.23 -17.17 18.04
CA LEU A 136 -7.86 -18.57 18.24
C LEU A 136 -6.56 -18.70 19.07
N PRO A 137 -6.50 -19.65 20.03
CA PRO A 137 -5.23 -20.06 20.61
C PRO A 137 -4.28 -20.60 19.55
N GLN A 138 -2.96 -20.39 19.72
CA GLN A 138 -1.99 -20.83 18.73
C GLN A 138 -2.05 -22.33 18.43
N GLU A 139 -2.25 -23.16 19.45
CA GLU A 139 -2.41 -24.59 19.31
C GLU A 139 -3.58 -24.99 18.40
N GLU A 140 -4.68 -24.21 18.44
CA GLU A 140 -5.82 -24.42 17.55
C GLU A 140 -5.54 -23.96 16.12
N VAL A 141 -4.80 -22.86 15.94
CA VAL A 141 -4.31 -22.43 14.63
C VAL A 141 -3.50 -23.55 13.99
N ASP A 142 -2.53 -24.09 14.73
CA ASP A 142 -1.65 -25.15 14.25
C ASP A 142 -2.43 -26.43 13.92
N ARG A 143 -3.32 -26.84 14.83
CA ARG A 143 -4.15 -28.04 14.64
C ARG A 143 -5.05 -27.97 13.40
N LEU A 144 -5.61 -26.79 13.11
CA LEU A 144 -6.50 -26.60 11.98
C LEU A 144 -5.75 -26.52 10.65
N ILE A 145 -4.62 -25.81 10.63
CA ILE A 145 -3.89 -25.52 9.39
C ILE A 145 -3.00 -26.70 8.98
N ALA A 146 -2.35 -27.40 9.92
CA ALA A 146 -1.35 -28.42 9.62
C ALA A 146 -1.79 -29.45 8.59
N PRO A 147 -2.98 -30.10 8.69
CA PRO A 147 -3.38 -31.13 7.74
C PRO A 147 -3.53 -30.59 6.30
N HIS A 148 -3.90 -29.33 6.17
CA HIS A 148 -4.03 -28.70 4.85
C HIS A 148 -2.66 -28.37 4.26
N ILE A 149 -1.73 -27.85 5.08
CA ILE A 149 -0.35 -27.55 4.65
C ILE A 149 0.39 -28.82 4.23
N GLU A 150 0.20 -29.94 4.93
CA GLU A 150 0.79 -31.23 4.56
C GLU A 150 0.41 -31.66 3.14
N VAL A 151 -0.77 -31.28 2.67
CA VAL A 151 -1.23 -31.58 1.29
C VAL A 151 -0.67 -30.60 0.28
N ILE A 152 -0.69 -29.29 0.57
CA ILE A 152 -0.39 -28.26 -0.43
C ILE A 152 1.12 -27.99 -0.55
N LEU A 153 1.91 -28.20 0.51
CA LEU A 153 3.34 -27.87 0.50
C LEU A 153 4.13 -28.68 -0.54
N PRO A 154 3.96 -30.01 -0.66
CA PRO A 154 4.60 -30.79 -1.74
C PRO A 154 4.19 -30.33 -3.15
N LEU A 155 2.93 -29.91 -3.33
CA LEU A 155 2.46 -29.39 -4.61
C LEU A 155 3.10 -28.03 -4.95
N TYR A 156 3.28 -27.18 -3.94
CA TYR A 156 3.99 -25.89 -4.10
C TYR A 156 5.47 -26.12 -4.49
N GLU A 157 6.17 -27.00 -3.80
CA GLU A 157 7.57 -27.35 -4.07
C GLU A 157 7.76 -27.98 -5.46
N ALA A 158 6.76 -28.74 -5.91
CA ALA A 158 6.72 -29.30 -7.27
C ALA A 158 6.26 -28.31 -8.34
N HIS A 159 6.03 -27.02 -8.01
CA HIS A 159 5.52 -25.97 -8.90
C HIS A 159 4.18 -26.31 -9.57
N GLN A 160 3.30 -27.04 -8.89
CA GLN A 160 1.99 -27.47 -9.40
C GLN A 160 0.84 -26.53 -8.98
N LEU A 161 1.08 -25.59 -8.07
CA LEU A 161 0.07 -24.64 -7.64
C LEU A 161 0.16 -23.34 -8.46
N PRO A 162 -0.94 -22.86 -9.07
CA PRO A 162 -0.98 -21.58 -9.73
C PRO A 162 -1.07 -20.44 -8.71
N LYS A 163 -0.47 -19.28 -9.00
CA LYS A 163 -0.55 -18.08 -8.14
C LYS A 163 -1.97 -17.54 -7.94
N SER A 164 -2.93 -17.94 -8.78
CA SER A 164 -4.34 -17.62 -8.58
C SER A 164 -5.02 -18.43 -7.47
N SER A 165 -4.38 -19.52 -7.01
CA SER A 165 -4.87 -20.33 -5.89
C SER A 165 -4.42 -19.76 -4.55
N PRO A 166 -5.28 -19.69 -3.53
CA PRO A 166 -4.85 -19.35 -2.16
C PRO A 166 -3.83 -20.34 -1.60
N ASP A 167 -3.88 -21.61 -2.04
CA ASP A 167 -2.92 -22.65 -1.62
C ASP A 167 -1.48 -22.28 -1.97
N PHE A 168 -1.24 -21.64 -3.11
CA PHE A 168 0.10 -21.16 -3.48
C PHE A 168 0.66 -20.19 -2.44
N TRP A 169 -0.17 -19.21 -2.05
CA TRP A 169 0.24 -18.16 -1.11
C TRP A 169 0.29 -18.67 0.32
N ALA A 170 -0.59 -19.59 0.71
CA ALA A 170 -0.54 -20.26 2.01
C ALA A 170 0.75 -21.09 2.17
N ALA A 171 1.13 -21.90 1.19
CA ALA A 171 2.39 -22.64 1.19
C ALA A 171 3.60 -21.69 1.23
N ARG A 172 3.59 -20.60 0.46
CA ARG A 172 4.64 -19.57 0.49
C ARG A 172 4.70 -18.87 1.84
N ALA A 173 3.56 -18.59 2.49
CA ALA A 173 3.51 -18.01 3.82
C ALA A 173 4.17 -18.91 4.88
N VAL A 174 4.05 -20.22 4.75
CA VAL A 174 4.76 -21.17 5.64
C VAL A 174 6.27 -20.97 5.56
N HIS A 175 6.82 -20.86 4.35
CA HIS A 175 8.26 -20.61 4.17
C HIS A 175 8.72 -19.25 4.73
N ASN A 176 7.86 -18.23 4.64
CA ASN A 176 8.24 -16.87 5.00
C ASN A 176 8.02 -16.54 6.49
N PHE A 177 7.02 -17.17 7.15
CA PHE A 177 6.54 -16.73 8.47
C PHE A 177 6.40 -17.82 9.53
N CYS A 178 6.63 -19.10 9.20
CA CYS A 178 6.38 -20.23 10.12
C CYS A 178 7.67 -20.96 10.54
N GLY A 179 8.70 -20.20 10.90
CA GLY A 179 10.04 -20.76 11.22
C GLY A 179 10.15 -21.51 12.55
N ASP A 180 9.26 -21.23 13.50
CA ASP A 180 9.32 -21.75 14.88
C ASP A 180 8.41 -22.97 15.13
N GLY A 181 7.91 -23.61 14.06
CA GLY A 181 6.99 -24.76 14.15
C GLY A 181 5.53 -24.37 14.40
N HIS A 182 5.21 -23.08 14.43
CA HIS A 182 3.85 -22.53 14.53
C HIS A 182 3.42 -21.89 13.22
N PHE A 183 2.17 -22.05 12.85
CA PHE A 183 1.61 -21.39 11.68
C PHE A 183 1.15 -19.96 11.99
N ASP A 184 1.47 -19.02 11.09
CA ASP A 184 0.95 -17.66 11.20
C ASP A 184 -0.56 -17.66 10.88
N ARG A 185 -1.37 -17.05 11.76
CA ARG A 185 -2.83 -16.97 11.60
C ARG A 185 -3.28 -16.16 10.39
N GLY A 186 -2.41 -15.32 9.82
CA GLY A 186 -2.65 -14.64 8.56
C GLY A 186 -2.87 -15.59 7.38
N ILE A 187 -2.51 -16.88 7.52
CA ILE A 187 -2.83 -17.92 6.53
C ILE A 187 -4.35 -18.04 6.35
N PHE A 188 -5.16 -17.95 7.40
CA PHE A 188 -6.62 -17.91 7.27
C PHE A 188 -7.06 -16.74 6.39
N SER A 189 -6.45 -15.58 6.54
CA SER A 189 -6.79 -14.37 5.78
C SER A 189 -6.55 -14.54 4.28
N ILE A 190 -5.56 -15.35 3.87
CA ILE A 190 -5.31 -15.66 2.44
C ILE A 190 -6.55 -16.30 1.79
N TYR A 191 -7.30 -17.12 2.54
CA TYR A 191 -8.53 -17.76 2.07
C TYR A 191 -9.79 -16.90 2.24
N LEU A 192 -9.72 -15.86 3.07
CA LEU A 192 -10.86 -14.99 3.34
C LEU A 192 -10.84 -13.71 2.51
N PHE A 193 -9.70 -13.33 1.96
CA PHE A 193 -9.54 -12.09 1.18
C PHE A 193 -9.54 -12.36 -0.33
N ASN A 194 -9.75 -11.30 -1.11
CA ASN A 194 -9.54 -11.39 -2.55
C ASN A 194 -8.04 -11.49 -2.85
N ILE A 195 -7.65 -12.43 -3.70
CA ILE A 195 -6.33 -12.50 -4.31
C ILE A 195 -6.44 -11.83 -5.67
N LEU A 196 -5.71 -10.75 -5.88
CA LEU A 196 -5.73 -9.98 -7.11
C LEU A 196 -4.38 -10.06 -7.82
N ASN A 197 -4.43 -10.07 -9.17
CA ASN A 197 -3.26 -9.89 -10.03
C ASN A 197 -3.46 -8.65 -10.89
N LEU A 198 -2.76 -7.58 -10.59
CA LEU A 198 -2.75 -6.36 -11.39
C LEU A 198 -1.66 -6.43 -12.46
N LYS A 199 -1.98 -5.92 -13.64
CA LYS A 199 -1.05 -5.82 -14.77
C LYS A 199 -0.34 -4.46 -14.76
N PRO A 200 0.83 -4.33 -15.41
CA PRO A 200 1.55 -3.06 -15.47
C PRO A 200 0.67 -1.90 -15.93
N GLY A 201 0.63 -0.85 -15.14
CA GLY A 201 -0.20 0.32 -15.36
C GLY A 201 -1.60 0.26 -14.73
N GLU A 202 -2.06 -0.89 -14.26
CA GLU A 202 -3.28 -0.96 -13.47
C GLU A 202 -3.02 -0.47 -12.05
N GLY A 203 -4.03 0.18 -11.45
CA GLY A 203 -3.94 0.71 -10.09
C GLY A 203 -5.09 0.29 -9.20
N ILE A 204 -4.90 0.39 -7.89
CA ILE A 204 -5.95 0.18 -6.90
C ILE A 204 -5.77 1.13 -5.72
N PHE A 205 -6.88 1.72 -5.27
CA PHE A 205 -6.91 2.58 -4.09
C PHE A 205 -7.28 1.76 -2.86
N GLN A 206 -6.50 1.93 -1.79
CA GLN A 206 -6.68 1.26 -0.51
C GLN A 206 -7.06 2.29 0.55
N GLY A 207 -8.35 2.34 0.88
CA GLY A 207 -8.90 3.25 1.88
C GLY A 207 -8.71 2.76 3.32
N ALA A 208 -9.07 3.62 4.27
CA ALA A 208 -9.08 3.25 5.68
C ALA A 208 -9.99 2.04 5.94
N GLY A 209 -9.57 1.18 6.85
CA GLY A 209 -10.29 -0.04 7.24
C GLY A 209 -10.19 -1.21 6.25
N MET A 210 -9.58 -1.02 5.08
CA MET A 210 -9.41 -2.06 4.08
C MET A 210 -8.24 -2.98 4.44
N PRO A 211 -8.46 -4.26 4.79
CA PRO A 211 -7.37 -5.21 4.99
C PRO A 211 -6.70 -5.53 3.64
N HIS A 212 -5.37 -5.46 3.62
CA HIS A 212 -4.60 -5.71 2.40
C HIS A 212 -3.19 -6.20 2.70
N ALA A 213 -2.55 -6.82 1.72
CA ALA A 213 -1.13 -7.19 1.77
C ALA A 213 -0.55 -7.26 0.35
N TYR A 214 0.68 -6.80 0.16
CA TYR A 214 1.41 -7.02 -1.08
C TYR A 214 2.11 -8.39 -1.00
N LEU A 215 1.94 -9.19 -2.04
CA LEU A 215 2.42 -10.57 -2.08
C LEU A 215 3.66 -10.73 -2.95
N GLU A 216 3.68 -10.11 -4.14
CA GLU A 216 4.80 -10.16 -5.06
C GLU A 216 4.63 -9.15 -6.20
N GLY A 217 5.74 -8.55 -6.65
CA GLY A 217 5.83 -7.70 -7.82
C GLY A 217 6.41 -6.32 -7.51
N GLN A 218 6.46 -5.47 -8.54
CA GLN A 218 6.95 -4.10 -8.43
C GLN A 218 5.81 -3.11 -8.59
N ASN A 219 5.78 -2.07 -7.76
CA ASN A 219 4.74 -1.05 -7.83
C ASN A 219 5.26 0.34 -7.44
N ILE A 220 4.50 1.36 -7.85
CA ILE A 220 4.52 2.67 -7.22
C ILE A 220 3.47 2.68 -6.12
N GLU A 221 3.85 3.16 -4.96
CA GLU A 221 2.95 3.44 -3.84
C GLU A 221 2.97 4.93 -3.53
N LEU A 222 1.82 5.58 -3.65
CA LEU A 222 1.59 6.94 -3.18
C LEU A 222 0.61 6.89 -2.02
N MET A 223 1.02 7.37 -0.87
CA MET A 223 0.25 7.25 0.37
C MET A 223 0.25 8.56 1.16
N SER A 224 -0.77 8.77 2.01
CA SER A 224 -0.72 9.87 2.96
C SER A 224 0.48 9.72 3.92
N ASN A 225 1.01 10.85 4.37
CA ASN A 225 2.17 10.86 5.25
C ASN A 225 1.79 10.37 6.65
N SER A 226 1.86 9.06 6.85
CA SER A 226 1.58 8.36 8.10
C SER A 226 2.33 7.02 8.17
N ASP A 227 2.73 6.64 9.39
CA ASP A 227 3.34 5.34 9.70
C ASP A 227 2.39 4.41 10.46
N ASN A 228 1.10 4.75 10.56
CA ASN A 228 0.10 3.99 11.28
C ASN A 228 -0.25 2.68 10.59
N VAL A 229 -0.04 1.55 11.27
CA VAL A 229 -0.28 0.20 10.76
C VAL A 229 -0.82 -0.70 11.86
N LEU A 230 -2.03 -1.23 11.65
CA LEU A 230 -2.59 -2.32 12.44
C LEU A 230 -2.36 -3.62 11.69
N ARG A 231 -1.57 -4.54 12.27
CA ARG A 231 -1.20 -5.79 11.60
C ARG A 231 -2.24 -6.87 11.84
N ALA A 232 -2.42 -7.72 10.83
CA ALA A 232 -3.45 -8.75 10.84
C ALA A 232 -2.88 -10.16 10.52
N GLY A 233 -1.57 -10.35 10.65
CA GLY A 233 -0.87 -11.61 10.37
C GLY A 233 0.17 -11.47 9.26
N LEU A 234 0.77 -12.59 8.88
CA LEU A 234 1.94 -12.69 7.99
C LEU A 234 3.09 -11.81 8.52
N THR A 235 3.37 -11.94 9.83
CA THR A 235 4.34 -11.08 10.49
C THR A 235 4.79 -11.65 11.84
N PRO A 236 6.10 -11.57 12.18
CA PRO A 236 6.57 -11.84 13.53
C PRO A 236 6.33 -10.67 14.51
N LYS A 237 5.80 -9.54 14.02
CA LYS A 237 5.58 -8.34 14.83
C LYS A 237 4.28 -8.45 15.63
N HIS A 238 4.15 -7.60 16.65
CA HIS A 238 2.96 -7.51 17.49
C HIS A 238 1.68 -7.27 16.68
N VAL A 239 0.63 -8.02 17.00
CA VAL A 239 -0.73 -7.87 16.47
C VAL A 239 -1.64 -7.49 17.62
N ASP A 240 -2.22 -6.30 17.57
CA ASP A 240 -3.21 -5.82 18.54
C ASP A 240 -4.61 -6.17 18.01
N ILE A 241 -5.14 -7.32 18.42
CA ILE A 241 -6.40 -7.85 17.92
C ILE A 241 -7.58 -6.90 18.22
N PRO A 242 -7.77 -6.38 19.43
CA PRO A 242 -8.85 -5.43 19.72
C PRO A 242 -8.80 -4.19 18.83
N GLU A 243 -7.62 -3.60 18.65
CA GLU A 243 -7.45 -2.39 17.83
C GLU A 243 -7.62 -2.68 16.35
N LEU A 244 -7.12 -3.84 15.87
CA LEU A 244 -7.34 -4.32 14.51
C LEU A 244 -8.84 -4.47 14.20
N LEU A 245 -9.59 -5.17 15.08
CA LEU A 245 -11.01 -5.41 14.87
C LEU A 245 -11.83 -4.11 14.93
N ALA A 246 -11.43 -3.15 15.75
CA ALA A 246 -12.10 -1.85 15.85
C ALA A 246 -11.94 -1.00 14.58
N ASN A 247 -10.87 -1.20 13.83
CA ASN A 247 -10.53 -0.41 12.63
C ASN A 247 -10.77 -1.15 11.31
N THR A 248 -11.18 -2.41 11.31
CA THR A 248 -11.41 -3.20 10.09
C THR A 248 -12.82 -3.02 9.55
N ALA A 249 -12.95 -2.82 8.26
CA ALA A 249 -14.23 -2.80 7.55
C ALA A 249 -14.65 -4.25 7.18
N PHE A 250 -15.62 -4.79 7.91
CA PHE A 250 -16.12 -6.17 7.73
C PHE A 250 -17.22 -6.24 6.66
N VAL A 251 -16.85 -5.94 5.41
CA VAL A 251 -17.78 -5.96 4.28
C VAL A 251 -17.19 -6.75 3.11
N PRO A 252 -18.01 -7.49 2.36
CA PRO A 252 -17.56 -8.10 1.12
C PRO A 252 -17.05 -7.02 0.17
N THR A 253 -15.87 -7.22 -0.40
CA THR A 253 -15.20 -6.22 -1.23
C THR A 253 -15.17 -6.68 -2.69
N ILE A 254 -15.76 -5.88 -3.57
CA ILE A 254 -15.53 -5.99 -5.01
C ILE A 254 -14.39 -5.01 -5.34
N ALA A 255 -13.24 -5.56 -5.72
CA ALA A 255 -12.07 -4.77 -6.02
C ALA A 255 -12.30 -3.82 -7.21
N LYS A 256 -12.03 -2.54 -7.02
CA LYS A 256 -12.13 -1.50 -8.06
C LYS A 256 -10.76 -1.26 -8.68
N ILE A 257 -10.34 -2.17 -9.56
CA ILE A 257 -9.10 -2.01 -10.31
C ILE A 257 -9.30 -0.85 -11.29
N ILE A 258 -8.40 0.12 -11.25
CA ILE A 258 -8.33 1.22 -12.20
C ILE A 258 -7.60 0.70 -13.43
N PRO A 259 -8.27 0.59 -14.58
CA PRO A 259 -7.62 0.10 -15.79
C PRO A 259 -6.59 1.12 -16.26
N GLY A 260 -5.41 0.64 -16.67
CA GLY A 260 -4.32 1.50 -17.09
C GLY A 260 -3.30 0.76 -17.93
N SER A 261 -2.35 1.53 -18.46
CA SER A 261 -1.21 1.03 -19.22
C SER A 261 -0.06 2.02 -19.07
N LEU A 262 1.15 1.51 -18.90
CA LEU A 262 2.37 2.34 -18.84
C LEU A 262 2.68 3.06 -20.17
N ASN A 263 2.04 2.65 -21.29
CA ASN A 263 2.23 3.26 -22.60
C ASN A 263 1.13 4.27 -22.98
N LYS A 264 0.26 4.63 -22.03
CA LYS A 264 -0.78 5.62 -22.27
C LYS A 264 -0.22 7.02 -22.07
N THR A 265 -0.41 7.92 -23.04
CA THR A 265 0.12 9.30 -22.99
C THR A 265 -0.21 10.00 -21.70
N VAL A 266 -1.45 9.88 -21.18
CA VAL A 266 -1.86 10.38 -19.87
C VAL A 266 -2.78 9.37 -19.20
N GLN A 267 -2.42 8.92 -18.01
CA GLN A 267 -3.23 8.02 -17.18
C GLN A 267 -3.47 8.65 -15.81
N LEU A 268 -4.73 8.92 -15.51
CA LEU A 268 -5.15 9.41 -14.20
C LEU A 268 -5.44 8.22 -13.27
N TYR A 269 -5.00 8.32 -12.01
CA TYR A 269 -5.34 7.41 -10.93
C TYR A 269 -6.19 8.15 -9.90
N PRO A 270 -7.53 8.02 -9.96
CA PRO A 270 -8.44 8.74 -9.06
C PRO A 270 -8.21 8.37 -7.60
N CYS A 271 -7.90 9.37 -6.77
CA CYS A 271 -7.72 9.25 -5.33
C CYS A 271 -8.84 10.05 -4.65
N PRO A 272 -9.80 9.40 -3.93
CA PRO A 272 -10.94 10.10 -3.33
C PRO A 272 -10.58 10.77 -1.99
N ILE A 273 -9.43 11.45 -1.95
CA ILE A 273 -8.88 12.15 -0.78
C ILE A 273 -8.23 13.47 -1.19
N GLY A 274 -7.99 14.34 -0.23
CA GLY A 274 -7.35 15.64 -0.45
C GLY A 274 -5.84 15.66 -0.28
N ASP A 275 -5.23 14.56 0.18
CA ASP A 275 -3.81 14.50 0.54
C ASP A 275 -2.91 14.42 -0.69
N PHE A 276 -3.33 13.67 -1.71
CA PHE A 276 -2.54 13.47 -2.92
C PHE A 276 -3.37 13.14 -4.16
N SER A 277 -2.75 13.34 -5.30
CA SER A 277 -3.19 12.86 -6.62
C SER A 277 -2.03 12.23 -7.36
N LEU A 278 -2.32 11.29 -8.27
CA LEU A 278 -1.32 10.60 -9.07
C LEU A 278 -1.73 10.59 -10.55
N THR A 279 -0.81 11.01 -11.40
CA THR A 279 -0.95 10.93 -12.86
C THR A 279 0.30 10.30 -13.44
N ALA A 280 0.15 9.34 -14.34
CA ALA A 280 1.26 8.83 -15.13
C ALA A 280 1.22 9.40 -16.54
N TYR A 281 2.40 9.56 -17.12
CA TYR A 281 2.62 10.04 -18.50
C TYR A 281 3.58 9.09 -19.20
N PHE A 282 3.25 8.80 -20.47
CA PHE A 282 4.18 8.19 -21.40
C PHE A 282 4.47 9.20 -22.51
N LEU A 283 5.72 9.61 -22.60
CA LEU A 283 6.21 10.54 -23.64
C LEU A 283 7.07 9.76 -24.64
N LYS A 284 6.73 9.85 -25.91
CA LYS A 284 7.58 9.32 -26.98
C LYS A 284 8.79 10.22 -27.21
N ALA A 285 9.83 9.64 -27.76
CA ALA A 285 11.01 10.39 -28.18
C ALA A 285 10.63 11.61 -29.03
N GLY A 286 11.12 12.79 -28.66
CA GLY A 286 10.83 14.09 -29.30
C GLY A 286 9.54 14.77 -28.83
N GLU A 287 8.68 14.09 -28.03
CA GLU A 287 7.48 14.73 -27.47
C GLU A 287 7.84 15.75 -26.39
N LYS A 288 7.03 16.80 -26.36
CA LYS A 288 7.14 17.90 -25.37
C LYS A 288 5.84 18.01 -24.59
N MET A 289 5.98 18.20 -23.28
CA MET A 289 4.83 18.41 -22.39
C MET A 289 5.09 19.53 -21.40
N GLU A 290 4.10 20.41 -21.27
CA GLU A 290 4.13 21.49 -20.28
C GLU A 290 3.37 21.10 -19.02
N PHE A 291 3.95 21.42 -17.88
CA PHE A 291 3.36 21.21 -16.56
C PHE A 291 3.22 22.55 -15.85
N THR A 292 2.02 22.86 -15.35
CA THR A 292 1.80 23.96 -14.42
C THR A 292 1.66 23.39 -13.02
N VAL A 293 2.68 23.62 -12.20
CA VAL A 293 2.78 23.11 -10.83
C VAL A 293 2.02 24.01 -9.89
N THR A 294 0.87 23.58 -9.40
CA THR A 294 0.00 24.39 -8.50
C THR A 294 0.18 24.04 -7.03
N SER A 295 0.78 22.88 -6.73
CA SER A 295 1.04 22.38 -5.37
C SER A 295 2.42 21.73 -5.28
N PRO A 296 2.96 21.46 -4.06
CA PRO A 296 4.20 20.72 -3.91
C PRO A 296 4.10 19.39 -4.66
N SER A 297 5.03 19.18 -5.58
CA SER A 297 4.95 18.08 -6.55
C SER A 297 6.24 17.27 -6.59
N ILE A 298 6.08 15.94 -6.71
CA ILE A 298 7.19 15.04 -6.99
C ILE A 298 6.97 14.44 -8.37
N PHE A 299 7.95 14.62 -9.25
CA PHE A 299 8.06 13.96 -10.52
C PHE A 299 9.01 12.77 -10.39
N LEU A 300 8.56 11.60 -10.79
CA LEU A 300 9.33 10.35 -10.75
C LEU A 300 9.40 9.77 -12.15
N MET A 301 10.58 9.76 -12.73
CA MET A 301 10.88 9.07 -13.98
C MET A 301 11.32 7.63 -13.67
N LEU A 302 10.70 6.65 -14.30
CA LEU A 302 11.06 5.24 -14.14
C LEU A 302 12.18 4.83 -15.08
N ASN A 303 12.13 5.34 -16.29
CA ASN A 303 13.08 5.08 -17.36
C ASN A 303 13.04 6.25 -18.36
N GLY A 304 13.99 6.28 -19.26
CA GLY A 304 14.03 7.27 -20.33
C GLY A 304 15.10 8.33 -20.11
N GLU A 305 14.98 9.41 -20.88
CA GLU A 305 15.84 10.59 -20.81
C GLU A 305 14.98 11.82 -21.14
N VAL A 306 14.98 12.81 -20.23
CA VAL A 306 14.18 14.04 -20.36
C VAL A 306 15.00 15.26 -20.08
N GLN A 307 14.92 16.23 -20.98
CA GLN A 307 15.39 17.59 -20.76
C GLN A 307 14.27 18.41 -20.12
N TRP A 308 14.50 18.86 -18.92
CA TRP A 308 13.60 19.74 -18.17
C TRP A 308 14.02 21.18 -18.30
N LYS A 309 13.08 22.05 -18.62
CA LYS A 309 13.24 23.51 -18.69
C LYS A 309 12.22 24.18 -17.78
N GLY A 310 12.64 25.06 -16.90
CA GLY A 310 11.82 25.80 -15.95
C GLY A 310 12.65 26.88 -15.28
N ASN A 311 12.44 27.17 -14.00
CA ASN A 311 13.29 28.08 -13.23
C ASN A 311 14.76 27.59 -13.14
N ALA A 312 14.94 26.28 -13.20
CA ALA A 312 16.23 25.62 -13.42
C ALA A 312 16.08 24.61 -14.54
N SER A 313 17.15 24.38 -15.31
CA SER A 313 17.17 23.32 -16.32
C SER A 313 17.95 22.13 -15.76
N ALA A 314 17.47 20.92 -16.07
CA ALA A 314 18.12 19.66 -15.72
C ALA A 314 17.88 18.62 -16.81
N ASP A 315 18.92 17.86 -17.11
CA ASP A 315 18.82 16.65 -17.92
C ASP A 315 18.78 15.45 -16.97
N LEU A 316 17.73 14.64 -17.07
CA LEU A 316 17.56 13.47 -16.23
C LEU A 316 17.56 12.23 -17.13
N GLU A 317 18.28 11.21 -16.70
CA GLU A 317 18.43 9.93 -17.39
C GLU A 317 18.14 8.76 -16.44
N GLY A 318 17.51 7.70 -16.95
CA GLY A 318 17.18 6.49 -16.19
C GLY A 318 16.12 6.74 -15.11
N ALA A 319 16.23 6.03 -13.98
CA ALA A 319 15.34 6.23 -12.85
C ALA A 319 15.77 7.47 -12.04
N ALA A 320 14.92 8.49 -12.04
CA ALA A 320 15.23 9.76 -11.38
C ALA A 320 13.96 10.41 -10.80
N ALA A 321 14.13 11.20 -9.75
CA ALA A 321 13.02 11.97 -9.18
C ALA A 321 13.49 13.40 -8.82
N PHE A 322 12.54 14.33 -8.91
CA PHE A 322 12.77 15.70 -8.42
C PHE A 322 11.50 16.27 -7.77
N PHE A 323 11.71 17.26 -6.94
CA PHE A 323 10.67 18.02 -6.27
C PHE A 323 10.52 19.38 -6.93
N SER A 324 9.28 19.80 -7.20
CA SER A 324 8.94 21.11 -7.76
C SER A 324 7.99 21.86 -6.83
N THR A 325 8.20 23.16 -6.73
CA THR A 325 7.43 24.06 -5.85
C THR A 325 6.21 24.65 -6.57
N PRO A 326 5.16 25.02 -5.83
CA PRO A 326 4.01 25.69 -6.41
C PRO A 326 4.39 26.97 -7.20
N GLY A 327 3.70 27.20 -8.31
CA GLY A 327 3.92 28.36 -9.20
C GLY A 327 4.95 28.11 -10.30
N GLU A 328 5.62 26.99 -10.34
CA GLU A 328 6.55 26.65 -11.41
C GLU A 328 5.83 26.23 -12.70
N LYS A 329 6.42 26.60 -13.83
CA LYS A 329 6.08 26.09 -15.15
C LYS A 329 7.25 25.29 -15.68
N LEU A 330 6.99 24.04 -16.01
CA LEU A 330 8.03 23.11 -16.45
C LEU A 330 7.71 22.64 -17.86
N LEU A 331 8.71 22.60 -18.72
CA LEU A 331 8.64 21.96 -20.03
C LEU A 331 9.54 20.73 -19.98
N ALA A 332 8.94 19.57 -20.20
CA ALA A 332 9.65 18.29 -20.42
C ALA A 332 9.79 18.04 -21.91
N GLU A 333 10.98 17.70 -22.37
CA GLU A 333 11.25 17.23 -23.74
C GLU A 333 11.89 15.84 -23.65
N ALA A 334 11.15 14.80 -24.05
CA ALA A 334 11.64 13.43 -24.01
C ALA A 334 12.66 13.19 -25.12
N ILE A 335 13.86 12.75 -24.78
CA ILE A 335 14.91 12.38 -25.75
C ILE A 335 14.70 10.95 -26.24
N VAL A 336 14.25 10.08 -25.38
CA VAL A 336 13.82 8.71 -25.68
C VAL A 336 12.45 8.45 -25.05
N ASP A 337 11.81 7.33 -25.38
CA ASP A 337 10.52 6.93 -24.79
C ASP A 337 10.63 6.88 -23.26
N THR A 338 9.78 7.62 -22.58
CA THR A 338 9.90 7.89 -21.14
C THR A 338 8.59 7.67 -20.39
N ASN A 339 8.66 6.95 -19.27
CA ASN A 339 7.58 6.82 -18.29
C ASN A 339 7.83 7.76 -17.11
N LEU A 340 6.85 8.63 -16.86
CA LEU A 340 6.89 9.65 -15.81
C LEU A 340 5.64 9.55 -14.93
N PHE A 341 5.81 9.66 -13.62
CA PHE A 341 4.73 9.80 -12.64
C PHE A 341 4.80 11.18 -11.98
N TRP A 342 3.64 11.81 -11.84
CA TRP A 342 3.50 13.07 -11.15
C TRP A 342 2.57 12.91 -9.95
N ALA A 343 3.13 13.05 -8.75
CA ALA A 343 2.42 13.12 -7.49
C ALA A 343 2.30 14.59 -7.04
N ALA A 344 1.10 15.00 -6.67
CA ALA A 344 0.77 16.38 -6.28
C ALA A 344 -0.33 16.39 -5.22
N VAL A 345 -0.62 17.55 -4.62
CA VAL A 345 -1.81 17.77 -3.78
C VAL A 345 -2.94 18.27 -4.67
N PRO A 346 -4.11 17.62 -4.69
CA PRO A 346 -5.20 18.01 -5.58
C PRO A 346 -5.90 19.30 -5.12
N GLY A 347 -6.56 20.01 -6.07
CA GLY A 347 -7.47 21.13 -5.78
C GLY A 347 -6.79 22.43 -5.32
N GLN A 348 -5.46 22.59 -5.57
CA GLN A 348 -4.71 23.80 -5.17
C GLN A 348 -4.61 24.82 -6.30
#